data_f01e71b916ca184f378af0989e61b08b
#
_entry.id   f01e71b916ca184f378af0989e61b08b
#
_cell.length_a   1.000
_cell.length_b   1.000
_cell.length_c   1.000
_cell.angle_alpha   90.00
_cell.angle_beta   90.00
_cell.angle_gamma   90.00
#
_symmetry.space_group_name_H-M   'P 1'
#
loop_
_entity.id
_entity.type
_entity.pdbx_description
1 polymer ?
#
loop_
_entity_poly.entity_id
_entity_poly.type
_entity_poly.pdbx_seq_one_letter_code
_entity_poly.pdbx_strand_id
1 'polypeptide(L)'
;MAARLPYLDRAQVGPEIQSVFDALLKASGRVLNFYRLMAHHARSVSPFLAWYPQLREGPLDLKLRYLAYVRASQLNRCRYCVTHNGAAARRVGVSREQLDALADFRTSPLFSELERLVLRYAEEMTTRVQVDPALVETLKAHLDPEALVQLTLTVAAANFTNRFNEALGTELEFEEARHG
;
A
#
# COMPACT_ATOMS: atom_id res chain seq x y z
N MET A 1 -16.45 -5.35 8.09
CA MET A 1 -16.23 -5.85 9.48
C MET A 1 -15.95 -4.62 10.32
N ALA A 2 -16.50 -4.56 11.53
CA ALA A 2 -16.22 -3.46 12.46
C ALA A 2 -14.79 -3.56 13.02
N ALA A 3 -14.21 -2.41 13.38
CA ALA A 3 -12.91 -2.36 14.01
C ALA A 3 -12.91 -3.14 15.34
N ARG A 4 -11.81 -3.89 15.58
CA ARG A 4 -11.68 -4.75 16.79
C ARG A 4 -11.14 -4.01 17.99
N LEU A 5 -10.61 -2.80 17.80
CA LEU A 5 -10.17 -1.88 18.84
C LEU A 5 -10.78 -0.49 18.56
N PRO A 6 -11.02 0.33 19.60
CA PRO A 6 -11.49 1.69 19.39
C PRO A 6 -10.44 2.52 18.64
N TYR A 7 -10.89 3.42 17.76
CA TYR A 7 -10.02 4.41 17.15
C TYR A 7 -9.65 5.47 18.18
N LEU A 8 -8.36 5.62 18.45
CA LEU A 8 -7.91 6.66 19.37
C LEU A 8 -8.02 8.05 18.73
N ASP A 9 -8.58 8.98 19.47
CA ASP A 9 -8.62 10.39 19.12
C ASP A 9 -7.45 11.15 19.76
N ARG A 10 -7.23 12.39 19.31
CA ARG A 10 -6.16 13.24 19.80
C ARG A 10 -6.12 13.36 21.33
N ALA A 11 -7.29 13.47 21.97
CA ALA A 11 -7.39 13.61 23.43
C ALA A 11 -6.99 12.34 24.20
N GLN A 12 -6.94 11.19 23.55
CA GLN A 12 -6.69 9.87 24.15
C GLN A 12 -5.23 9.42 24.02
N VAL A 13 -4.38 10.19 23.36
CA VAL A 13 -2.98 9.86 23.09
C VAL A 13 -2.04 10.82 23.79
N GLY A 14 -0.79 10.40 24.04
CA GLY A 14 0.23 11.24 24.65
C GLY A 14 0.72 12.36 23.75
N PRO A 15 1.45 13.37 24.29
CA PRO A 15 1.84 14.58 23.55
C PRO A 15 2.61 14.34 22.26
N GLU A 16 3.46 13.32 22.22
CA GLU A 16 4.19 12.93 20.99
C GLU A 16 3.22 12.57 19.86
N ILE A 17 2.25 11.70 20.14
CA ILE A 17 1.29 11.25 19.15
C ILE A 17 0.27 12.35 18.81
N GLN A 18 -0.07 13.23 19.76
CA GLN A 18 -0.88 14.42 19.47
C GLN A 18 -0.21 15.28 18.39
N SER A 19 1.09 15.53 18.51
CA SER A 19 1.86 16.29 17.52
C SER A 19 1.86 15.62 16.15
N VAL A 20 1.96 14.29 16.11
CA VAL A 20 1.86 13.50 14.88
C VAL A 20 0.47 13.61 14.26
N PHE A 21 -0.61 13.49 15.06
CA PHE A 21 -1.97 13.62 14.56
C PHE A 21 -2.26 15.02 14.03
N ASP A 22 -1.75 16.07 14.69
CA ASP A 22 -1.87 17.45 14.22
C ASP A 22 -1.15 17.63 12.86
N ALA A 23 0.03 17.05 12.70
CA ALA A 23 0.77 17.09 11.44
C ALA A 23 0.03 16.34 10.31
N LEU A 24 -0.50 15.15 10.57
CA LEU A 24 -1.29 14.39 9.61
C LEU A 24 -2.57 15.13 9.22
N LEU A 25 -3.28 15.70 10.18
CA LEU A 25 -4.48 16.50 9.95
C LEU A 25 -4.17 17.70 9.05
N LYS A 26 -3.08 18.41 9.33
CA LYS A 26 -2.63 19.56 8.53
C LYS A 26 -2.24 19.14 7.10
N ALA A 27 -1.57 18.01 6.92
CA ALA A 27 -1.07 17.56 5.63
C ALA A 27 -2.16 16.95 4.73
N SER A 28 -3.16 16.27 5.29
CA SER A 28 -4.14 15.48 4.53
C SER A 28 -5.61 15.74 4.88
N GLY A 29 -5.88 16.69 5.79
CA GLY A 29 -7.23 17.02 6.24
C GLY A 29 -7.86 15.99 7.18
N ARG A 30 -7.16 14.89 7.49
CA ARG A 30 -7.64 13.83 8.39
C ARG A 30 -6.50 12.99 8.97
N VAL A 31 -6.77 12.33 10.08
CA VAL A 31 -5.95 11.24 10.59
C VAL A 31 -6.61 9.93 10.17
N LEU A 32 -5.90 9.14 9.36
CA LEU A 32 -6.43 7.85 8.88
C LEU A 32 -6.65 6.86 10.03
N ASN A 33 -7.69 6.06 9.94
CA ASN A 33 -8.04 5.03 10.94
C ASN A 33 -6.88 4.04 11.18
N PHE A 34 -6.08 3.77 10.17
CA PHE A 34 -4.83 3.01 10.31
C PHE A 34 -3.90 3.60 11.40
N TYR A 35 -3.67 4.92 11.41
CA TYR A 35 -2.82 5.56 12.42
C TYR A 35 -3.50 5.64 13.79
N ARG A 36 -4.81 5.83 13.82
CA ARG A 36 -5.59 5.84 15.05
C ARG A 36 -5.56 4.48 15.76
N LEU A 37 -5.55 3.37 15.01
CA LEU A 37 -5.34 2.02 15.54
C LEU A 37 -3.88 1.79 15.93
N MET A 38 -2.92 2.21 15.10
CA MET A 38 -1.48 2.04 15.39
C MET A 38 -1.07 2.79 16.67
N ALA A 39 -1.75 3.89 17.01
CA ALA A 39 -1.48 4.70 18.19
C ALA A 39 -1.67 3.95 19.51
N HIS A 40 -2.38 2.81 19.55
CA HIS A 40 -2.37 1.90 20.71
C HIS A 40 -0.97 1.39 21.07
N HIS A 41 -0.06 1.34 20.09
CA HIS A 41 1.36 1.11 20.29
C HIS A 41 2.14 2.35 19.82
N ALA A 42 2.10 3.42 20.61
CA ALA A 42 2.60 4.76 20.29
C ALA A 42 4.03 4.76 19.68
N ARG A 43 4.92 3.93 20.23
CA ARG A 43 6.31 3.80 19.78
C ARG A 43 6.48 3.35 18.32
N SER A 44 5.46 2.78 17.69
CA SER A 44 5.49 2.36 16.28
C SER A 44 5.12 3.47 15.32
N VAL A 45 4.40 4.52 15.76
CA VAL A 45 3.81 5.52 14.87
C VAL A 45 4.89 6.37 14.20
N SER A 46 5.76 6.99 15.00
CA SER A 46 6.83 7.87 14.48
C SER A 46 7.85 7.12 13.60
N PRO A 47 8.37 5.92 13.96
CA PRO A 47 9.23 5.15 13.09
C PRO A 47 8.57 4.72 11.78
N PHE A 48 7.29 4.32 11.80
CA PHE A 48 6.56 3.98 10.60
C PHE A 48 6.40 5.19 9.67
N LEU A 49 6.05 6.34 10.21
CA LEU A 49 5.91 7.59 9.45
C LEU A 49 7.26 8.12 8.92
N ALA A 50 8.37 7.82 9.59
CA ALA A 50 9.69 8.17 9.10
C ALA A 50 10.12 7.28 7.93
N TRP A 51 9.76 6.00 7.95
CA TRP A 51 10.20 5.01 6.95
C TRP A 51 9.24 4.89 5.75
N TYR A 52 7.95 4.75 5.98
CA TYR A 52 6.99 4.39 4.93
C TYR A 52 6.92 5.38 3.76
N PRO A 53 6.98 6.72 3.96
CA PRO A 53 7.02 7.68 2.85
C PRO A 53 8.25 7.55 1.96
N GLN A 54 9.40 7.12 2.50
CA GLN A 54 10.64 6.92 1.73
C GLN A 54 10.47 5.92 0.59
N LEU A 55 9.53 4.99 0.70
CA LEU A 55 9.22 4.04 -0.37
C LEU A 55 8.61 4.68 -1.63
N ARG A 56 8.28 5.97 -1.58
CA ARG A 56 7.81 6.76 -2.73
C ARG A 56 8.94 7.55 -3.39
N GLU A 57 10.09 7.61 -2.73
CA GLU A 57 11.28 8.31 -3.18
C GLU A 57 12.27 7.27 -3.70
N GLY A 58 12.95 7.56 -4.84
CA GLY A 58 13.89 6.64 -5.44
C GLY A 58 13.62 6.36 -6.91
N PRO A 59 14.38 5.46 -7.53
CA PRO A 59 14.36 5.23 -8.98
C PRO A 59 13.15 4.43 -9.49
N LEU A 60 12.42 3.72 -8.61
CA LEU A 60 11.25 2.97 -9.04
C LEU A 60 10.11 3.92 -9.44
N ASP A 61 9.66 3.79 -10.69
CA ASP A 61 8.50 4.54 -11.18
C ASP A 61 7.29 4.39 -10.25
N LEU A 62 6.64 5.51 -9.91
CA LEU A 62 5.53 5.52 -8.96
C LEU A 62 4.30 4.73 -9.44
N LYS A 63 4.08 4.66 -10.76
CA LYS A 63 3.02 3.84 -11.33
C LYS A 63 3.28 2.35 -11.07
N LEU A 64 4.51 1.88 -11.32
CA LEU A 64 4.92 0.49 -11.03
C LEU A 64 4.79 0.17 -9.54
N ARG A 65 5.25 1.09 -8.69
CA ARG A 65 5.12 0.97 -7.24
C ARG A 65 3.66 0.77 -6.80
N TYR A 66 2.74 1.62 -7.29
CA TYR A 66 1.33 1.53 -6.90
C TYR A 66 0.64 0.31 -7.51
N LEU A 67 0.97 -0.10 -8.73
CA LEU A 67 0.48 -1.34 -9.32
C LEU A 67 0.84 -2.55 -8.45
N ALA A 68 2.11 -2.66 -8.04
CA ALA A 68 2.59 -3.73 -7.16
C ALA A 68 1.86 -3.72 -5.79
N TYR A 69 1.73 -2.53 -5.17
CA TYR A 69 1.07 -2.38 -3.87
C TYR A 69 -0.41 -2.76 -3.93
N VAL A 70 -1.15 -2.26 -4.94
CA VAL A 70 -2.58 -2.54 -5.07
C VAL A 70 -2.80 -4.02 -5.38
N ARG A 71 -1.96 -4.63 -6.23
CA ARG A 71 -2.06 -6.07 -6.51
C ARG A 71 -1.85 -6.92 -5.25
N ALA A 72 -0.82 -6.66 -4.46
CA ALA A 72 -0.61 -7.31 -3.17
C ALA A 72 -1.82 -7.13 -2.24
N SER A 73 -2.41 -5.93 -2.22
CA SER A 73 -3.58 -5.62 -1.39
C SER A 73 -4.83 -6.38 -1.83
N GLN A 74 -5.04 -6.57 -3.15
CA GLN A 74 -6.13 -7.40 -3.68
C GLN A 74 -5.96 -8.87 -3.27
N LEU A 75 -4.75 -9.42 -3.39
CA LEU A 75 -4.45 -10.79 -3.01
C LEU A 75 -4.69 -11.05 -1.51
N ASN A 76 -4.33 -10.08 -0.67
CA ASN A 76 -4.57 -10.10 0.76
C ASN A 76 -6.03 -9.71 1.13
N ARG A 77 -6.88 -9.37 0.17
CA ARG A 77 -8.29 -8.94 0.35
C ARG A 77 -8.44 -7.72 1.26
N CYS A 78 -7.42 -6.85 1.32
CA CYS A 78 -7.46 -5.64 2.14
C CYS A 78 -8.22 -4.52 1.42
N ARG A 79 -9.53 -4.43 1.66
CA ARG A 79 -10.38 -3.38 1.09
C ARG A 79 -9.87 -1.98 1.41
N TYR A 80 -9.49 -1.74 2.67
CA TYR A 80 -8.92 -0.48 3.13
C TYR A 80 -7.70 -0.06 2.27
N CYS A 81 -6.78 -1.01 2.07
CA CYS A 81 -5.54 -0.75 1.35
C CYS A 81 -5.78 -0.56 -0.16
N VAL A 82 -6.67 -1.37 -0.77
CA VAL A 82 -7.05 -1.22 -2.19
C VAL A 82 -7.67 0.15 -2.43
N THR A 83 -8.60 0.60 -1.59
CA THR A 83 -9.27 1.89 -1.73
C THR A 83 -8.28 3.05 -1.63
N HIS A 84 -7.48 3.12 -0.57
CA HIS A 84 -6.54 4.23 -0.38
C HIS A 84 -5.42 4.28 -1.42
N ASN A 85 -4.81 3.12 -1.72
CA ASN A 85 -3.71 3.07 -2.68
C ASN A 85 -4.20 3.07 -4.14
N GLY A 86 -5.39 2.57 -4.43
CA GLY A 86 -6.03 2.73 -5.73
C GLY A 86 -6.30 4.20 -6.07
N ALA A 87 -6.80 4.98 -5.12
CA ALA A 87 -6.97 6.42 -5.29
C ALA A 87 -5.62 7.15 -5.51
N ALA A 88 -4.56 6.72 -4.81
CA ALA A 88 -3.22 7.27 -5.00
C ALA A 88 -2.60 6.84 -6.35
N ALA A 89 -2.81 5.60 -6.78
CA ALA A 89 -2.39 5.08 -8.07
C ALA A 89 -2.94 5.90 -9.25
N ARG A 90 -4.20 6.29 -9.16
CA ARG A 90 -4.84 7.14 -10.20
C ARG A 90 -4.16 8.50 -10.35
N ARG A 91 -3.65 9.08 -9.26
CA ARG A 91 -2.95 10.39 -9.28
C ARG A 91 -1.59 10.31 -9.99
N VAL A 92 -1.02 9.12 -10.11
CA VAL A 92 0.25 8.88 -10.82
C VAL A 92 0.07 8.19 -12.17
N GLY A 93 -1.15 8.21 -12.71
CA GLY A 93 -1.43 7.77 -14.08
C GLY A 93 -1.83 6.31 -14.26
N VAL A 94 -2.12 5.56 -13.18
CA VAL A 94 -2.80 4.26 -13.32
C VAL A 94 -4.27 4.51 -13.67
N SER A 95 -4.74 3.96 -14.77
CA SER A 95 -6.14 4.15 -15.17
C SER A 95 -7.09 3.30 -14.32
N ARG A 96 -8.38 3.64 -14.32
CA ARG A 96 -9.40 2.83 -13.64
C ARG A 96 -9.48 1.43 -14.26
N GLU A 97 -9.44 1.37 -15.58
CA GLU A 97 -9.47 0.12 -16.34
C GLU A 97 -8.28 -0.79 -15.98
N GLN A 98 -7.08 -0.21 -15.78
CA GLN A 98 -5.92 -0.96 -15.28
C GLN A 98 -6.16 -1.51 -13.87
N LEU A 99 -6.71 -0.71 -12.95
CA LEU A 99 -7.02 -1.17 -11.58
C LEU A 99 -8.05 -2.29 -11.57
N ASP A 100 -9.07 -2.19 -12.41
CA ASP A 100 -10.13 -3.19 -12.53
C ASP A 100 -9.60 -4.50 -13.18
N ALA A 101 -8.63 -4.38 -14.10
CA ALA A 101 -8.01 -5.51 -14.80
C ALA A 101 -6.80 -6.14 -14.09
N LEU A 102 -6.43 -5.69 -12.87
CA LEU A 102 -5.25 -6.20 -12.16
C LEU A 102 -5.29 -7.71 -11.89
N ALA A 103 -6.48 -8.31 -11.79
CA ALA A 103 -6.58 -9.76 -11.61
C ALA A 103 -6.18 -10.53 -12.88
N ASP A 104 -6.41 -9.92 -14.05
CA ASP A 104 -6.20 -10.51 -15.38
C ASP A 104 -4.96 -9.92 -16.07
N PHE A 105 -4.04 -9.32 -15.33
CA PHE A 105 -2.89 -8.58 -15.87
C PHE A 105 -2.04 -9.37 -16.87
N ARG A 106 -2.04 -10.70 -16.78
CA ARG A 106 -1.24 -11.57 -17.65
C ARG A 106 -1.70 -11.54 -19.10
N THR A 107 -3.00 -11.43 -19.33
CA THR A 107 -3.63 -11.48 -20.64
C THR A 107 -4.18 -10.14 -21.11
N SER A 108 -4.41 -9.21 -20.20
CA SER A 108 -4.95 -7.89 -20.50
C SER A 108 -3.95 -7.05 -21.33
N PRO A 109 -4.40 -6.42 -22.43
CA PRO A 109 -3.54 -5.53 -23.24
C PRO A 109 -3.22 -4.21 -22.56
N LEU A 110 -3.83 -3.92 -21.41
CA LEU A 110 -3.67 -2.66 -20.67
C LEU A 110 -2.31 -2.53 -19.96
N PHE A 111 -1.53 -3.60 -19.88
CA PHE A 111 -0.26 -3.63 -19.16
C PHE A 111 0.91 -3.83 -20.10
N SER A 112 1.97 -3.02 -19.91
CA SER A 112 3.25 -3.23 -20.56
C SER A 112 3.94 -4.50 -20.06
N GLU A 113 5.00 -4.93 -20.75
CA GLU A 113 5.80 -6.08 -20.32
C GLU A 113 6.37 -5.88 -18.91
N LEU A 114 6.96 -4.70 -18.64
CA LEU A 114 7.53 -4.39 -17.32
C LEU A 114 6.44 -4.34 -16.24
N GLU A 115 5.26 -3.78 -16.52
CA GLU A 115 4.15 -3.79 -15.58
C GLU A 115 3.72 -5.23 -15.25
N ARG A 116 3.67 -6.13 -16.22
CA ARG A 116 3.35 -7.56 -15.98
C ARG A 116 4.42 -8.24 -15.13
N LEU A 117 5.71 -7.97 -15.36
CA LEU A 117 6.80 -8.52 -14.55
C LEU A 117 6.70 -8.05 -13.09
N VAL A 118 6.45 -6.76 -12.88
CA VAL A 118 6.27 -6.17 -11.54
C VAL A 118 5.03 -6.73 -10.83
N LEU A 119 3.93 -6.91 -11.53
CA LEU A 119 2.70 -7.50 -10.99
C LEU A 119 2.88 -8.98 -10.64
N ARG A 120 3.61 -9.73 -11.48
CA ARG A 120 4.00 -11.13 -11.19
C ARG A 120 4.90 -11.20 -9.95
N TYR A 121 5.87 -10.30 -9.84
CA TYR A 121 6.74 -10.21 -8.66
C TYR A 121 5.93 -9.99 -7.38
N ALA A 122 5.01 -9.01 -7.40
CA ALA A 122 4.14 -8.71 -6.26
C ALA A 122 3.24 -9.91 -5.90
N GLU A 123 2.73 -10.63 -6.90
CA GLU A 123 1.90 -11.82 -6.69
C GLU A 123 2.68 -12.97 -6.06
N GLU A 124 3.85 -13.33 -6.62
CA GLU A 124 4.67 -14.42 -6.10
C GLU A 124 5.15 -14.13 -4.67
N MET A 125 5.67 -12.92 -4.42
CA MET A 125 6.12 -12.51 -3.09
C MET A 125 4.97 -12.49 -2.06
N THR A 126 3.76 -12.13 -2.48
CA THR A 126 2.61 -12.07 -1.56
C THR A 126 2.05 -13.46 -1.25
N THR A 127 1.97 -14.34 -2.26
CA THR A 127 1.31 -15.66 -2.12
C THR A 127 2.25 -16.78 -1.72
N ARG A 128 3.54 -16.69 -2.11
CA ARG A 128 4.54 -17.76 -1.91
C ARG A 128 5.67 -17.35 -0.97
N VAL A 129 5.77 -16.05 -0.58
CA VAL A 129 6.90 -15.44 0.13
C VAL A 129 8.18 -15.38 -0.72
N GLN A 130 8.39 -16.35 -1.58
CA GLN A 130 9.53 -16.47 -2.49
C GLN A 130 9.14 -16.05 -3.90
N VAL A 131 10.10 -15.47 -4.62
CA VAL A 131 9.98 -15.09 -6.02
C VAL A 131 10.89 -16.00 -6.86
N ASP A 132 10.39 -16.43 -8.01
CA ASP A 132 11.17 -17.19 -8.99
C ASP A 132 12.50 -16.47 -9.33
N PRO A 133 13.66 -17.10 -9.13
CA PRO A 133 14.95 -16.49 -9.47
C PRO A 133 15.02 -16.01 -10.94
N ALA A 134 14.39 -16.72 -11.87
CA ALA A 134 14.37 -16.32 -13.27
C ALA A 134 13.59 -15.01 -13.48
N LEU A 135 12.51 -14.77 -12.71
CA LEU A 135 11.79 -13.50 -12.73
C LEU A 135 12.67 -12.35 -12.21
N VAL A 136 13.43 -12.61 -11.14
CA VAL A 136 14.36 -11.61 -10.59
C VAL A 136 15.43 -11.25 -11.63
N GLU A 137 16.02 -12.24 -12.31
CA GLU A 137 17.01 -11.98 -13.38
C GLU A 137 16.40 -11.19 -14.55
N THR A 138 15.15 -11.49 -14.93
CA THR A 138 14.46 -10.71 -15.96
C THR A 138 14.23 -9.26 -15.51
N LEU A 139 13.82 -9.03 -14.26
CA LEU A 139 13.61 -7.67 -13.74
C LEU A 139 14.90 -6.86 -13.66
N LYS A 140 16.06 -7.46 -13.42
CA LYS A 140 17.37 -6.80 -13.41
C LYS A 140 17.75 -6.20 -14.78
N ALA A 141 17.15 -6.67 -15.87
CA ALA A 141 17.33 -6.05 -17.18
C ALA A 141 16.58 -4.71 -17.34
N HIS A 142 15.62 -4.44 -16.46
CA HIS A 142 14.75 -3.26 -16.51
C HIS A 142 14.89 -2.33 -15.30
N LEU A 143 15.30 -2.88 -14.16
CA LEU A 143 15.39 -2.17 -12.88
C LEU A 143 16.82 -2.28 -12.35
N ASP A 144 17.39 -1.15 -11.95
CA ASP A 144 18.65 -1.17 -11.21
C ASP A 144 18.47 -1.81 -9.81
N PRO A 145 19.54 -2.12 -9.09
CA PRO A 145 19.46 -2.75 -7.77
C PRO A 145 18.64 -1.95 -6.75
N GLU A 146 18.69 -0.62 -6.80
CA GLU A 146 17.95 0.25 -5.90
C GLU A 146 16.44 0.17 -6.18
N ALA A 147 16.03 0.26 -7.45
CA ALA A 147 14.64 0.12 -7.87
C ALA A 147 14.07 -1.26 -7.52
N LEU A 148 14.86 -2.33 -7.70
CA LEU A 148 14.43 -3.69 -7.34
C LEU A 148 14.26 -3.86 -5.83
N VAL A 149 15.15 -3.30 -5.02
CA VAL A 149 15.01 -3.27 -3.56
C VAL A 149 13.79 -2.44 -3.15
N GLN A 150 13.57 -1.27 -3.79
CA GLN A 150 12.42 -0.42 -3.53
C GLN A 150 11.10 -1.14 -3.89
N LEU A 151 11.05 -1.91 -4.98
CA LEU A 151 9.92 -2.77 -5.31
C LEU A 151 9.67 -3.82 -4.23
N THR A 152 10.73 -4.50 -3.80
CA THR A 152 10.67 -5.52 -2.73
C THR A 152 10.12 -4.94 -1.44
N LEU A 153 10.67 -3.79 -0.99
CA LEU A 153 10.21 -3.08 0.20
C LEU A 153 8.75 -2.61 0.05
N THR A 154 8.35 -2.18 -1.15
CA THR A 154 6.96 -1.79 -1.42
C THR A 154 5.98 -2.94 -1.22
N VAL A 155 6.30 -4.12 -1.77
CA VAL A 155 5.45 -5.31 -1.61
C VAL A 155 5.46 -5.80 -0.15
N ALA A 156 6.61 -5.77 0.53
CA ALA A 156 6.71 -6.10 1.95
C ALA A 156 5.85 -5.14 2.81
N ALA A 157 5.93 -3.83 2.54
CA ALA A 157 5.12 -2.83 3.22
C ALA A 157 3.61 -3.00 2.96
N ALA A 158 3.21 -3.36 1.73
CA ALA A 158 1.83 -3.72 1.42
C ALA A 158 1.38 -4.89 2.26
N ASN A 159 2.15 -5.97 2.32
CA ASN A 159 1.86 -7.16 3.12
C ASN A 159 1.76 -6.84 4.62
N PHE A 160 2.64 -5.96 5.14
CA PHE A 160 2.58 -5.49 6.53
C PHE A 160 1.26 -4.74 6.80
N THR A 161 0.98 -3.70 6.03
CA THR A 161 -0.21 -2.86 6.25
C THR A 161 -1.51 -3.61 6.00
N ASN A 162 -1.54 -4.51 5.00
CA ASN A 162 -2.71 -5.35 4.73
C ASN A 162 -3.04 -6.24 5.93
N ARG A 163 -2.04 -6.96 6.48
CA ARG A 163 -2.24 -7.85 7.63
C ARG A 163 -2.64 -7.08 8.89
N PHE A 164 -2.04 -5.91 9.11
CA PHE A 164 -2.44 -5.03 10.21
C PHE A 164 -3.92 -4.63 10.09
N ASN A 165 -4.32 -4.12 8.92
CA ASN A 165 -5.69 -3.65 8.69
C ASN A 165 -6.72 -4.78 8.77
N GLU A 166 -6.44 -5.93 8.15
CA GLU A 166 -7.35 -7.08 8.18
C GLU A 166 -7.43 -7.72 9.58
N ALA A 167 -6.29 -7.82 10.28
CA ALA A 167 -6.25 -8.34 11.64
C ALA A 167 -7.04 -7.48 12.64
N LEU A 168 -7.08 -6.16 12.45
CA LEU A 168 -7.77 -5.23 13.34
C LEU A 168 -9.13 -4.76 12.80
N GLY A 169 -9.49 -5.13 11.57
CA GLY A 169 -10.75 -4.74 10.95
C GLY A 169 -10.85 -3.24 10.68
N THR A 170 -9.77 -2.62 10.17
CA THR A 170 -9.73 -1.18 9.90
C THR A 170 -10.81 -0.77 8.90
N GLU A 171 -11.69 0.14 9.29
CA GLU A 171 -12.77 0.67 8.48
C GLU A 171 -12.31 1.89 7.67
N LEU A 172 -12.91 2.08 6.49
CA LEU A 172 -12.71 3.30 5.72
C LEU A 172 -13.26 4.52 6.48
N GLU A 173 -12.61 5.66 6.35
CA GLU A 173 -13.04 6.94 6.96
C GLU A 173 -14.23 7.58 6.22
N PHE A 174 -14.59 7.02 5.09
CA PHE A 174 -15.70 7.48 4.25
C PHE A 174 -16.42 6.27 3.67
N GLU A 175 -17.74 6.36 3.56
CA GLU A 175 -18.48 5.43 2.73
C GLU A 175 -18.10 5.68 1.26
N GLU A 176 -17.69 4.63 0.54
CA GLU A 176 -17.65 4.72 -0.91
C GLU A 176 -19.04 5.10 -1.38
N ALA A 177 -19.16 6.23 -2.09
CA ALA A 177 -20.39 6.55 -2.78
C ALA A 177 -20.76 5.31 -3.60
N ARG A 178 -21.87 4.65 -3.25
CA ARG A 178 -22.39 3.51 -3.99
C ARG A 178 -22.68 4.08 -5.38
N HIS A 179 -21.83 3.77 -6.33
CA HIS A 179 -22.10 4.08 -7.73
C HIS A 179 -23.25 3.18 -8.14
N GLY A 180 -24.45 3.77 -8.19
CA GLY A 180 -25.62 3.19 -8.82
C GLY A 180 -25.46 3.08 -10.32
#